data_7ef995327d71c7d26d5ed7d2e10ee50f
#
_entry.id   7ef995327d71c7d26d5ed7d2e10ee50f
#
_cell.length_a   1.000
_cell.length_b   1.000
_cell.length_c   1.000
_cell.angle_alpha   90.00
_cell.angle_beta   90.00
_cell.angle_gamma   90.00
#
_symmetry.space_group_name_H-M   'P 1'
#
loop_
_entity.id
_entity.type
_entity.pdbx_description
1 polymer ?
#
loop_
_entity_poly.entity_id
_entity_poly.type
_entity_poly.pdbx_seq_one_letter_code
_entity_poly.pdbx_strand_id
1 'polypeptide(L)'
;MRRYLIASAVATASIAGPATADIVSEVRFGVMQENICVLDCDNANKEPGQSLNGEILFASPDVLDIIWSPKPYVMGSGSLQGNTSFGGFGLHWSFPIAKRWQFEPSVGYVIHDGELESPYPQGDPRGDAFTEEHVLLGSRDLFRTTFGLHHDINETWGVELMYEHLSHGQILGNGRNQGLDNIGVRVSYSFE
;
A
#
# COMPACT_ATOMS: atom_id res chain seq x y z
N MET A 1 7.73 26.76 22.02
CA MET A 1 7.23 26.84 20.64
C MET A 1 8.37 26.50 19.68
N ARG A 2 8.45 25.26 19.22
CA ARG A 2 9.42 24.85 18.18
C ARG A 2 8.69 24.89 16.84
N ARG A 3 9.09 25.78 15.96
CA ARG A 3 8.60 25.83 14.57
C ARG A 3 9.34 24.76 13.77
N TYR A 4 8.63 23.73 13.35
CA TYR A 4 9.14 22.79 12.34
C TYR A 4 8.95 23.40 10.95
N LEU A 5 10.04 23.66 10.25
CA LEU A 5 10.04 24.00 8.84
C LEU A 5 9.83 22.69 8.07
N ILE A 6 8.65 22.55 7.47
CA ILE A 6 8.38 21.49 6.51
C ILE A 6 9.06 21.91 5.20
N ALA A 7 10.17 21.29 4.89
CA ALA A 7 10.80 21.42 3.59
C ALA A 7 10.01 20.58 2.59
N SER A 8 9.21 21.23 1.75
CA SER A 8 8.54 20.59 0.61
C SER A 8 9.62 20.17 -0.41
N ALA A 9 9.97 18.90 -0.42
CA ALA A 9 10.76 18.33 -1.50
C ALA A 9 9.83 18.09 -2.69
N VAL A 10 9.84 19.01 -3.65
CA VAL A 10 9.28 18.77 -4.97
C VAL A 10 10.25 17.84 -5.69
N ALA A 11 9.94 16.57 -5.71
CA ALA A 11 10.66 15.61 -6.53
C ALA A 11 10.30 15.88 -8.00
N THR A 12 11.18 16.56 -8.72
CA THR A 12 11.13 16.58 -10.18
C THR A 12 11.52 15.19 -10.67
N ALA A 13 10.54 14.38 -11.04
CA ALA A 13 10.78 13.16 -11.77
C ALA A 13 11.35 13.51 -13.14
N SER A 14 12.67 13.47 -13.27
CA SER A 14 13.33 13.47 -14.57
C SER A 14 12.95 12.18 -15.25
N ILE A 15 12.17 12.25 -16.33
CA ILE A 15 11.87 11.10 -17.19
C ILE A 15 13.20 10.61 -17.73
N ALA A 16 13.67 9.49 -17.20
CA ALA A 16 14.92 8.86 -17.62
C ALA A 16 14.72 8.29 -19.03
N GLY A 17 15.76 8.43 -19.86
CA GLY A 17 15.74 7.96 -21.25
C GLY A 17 15.69 6.42 -21.40
N PRO A 18 15.75 5.89 -22.62
CA PRO A 18 15.39 4.51 -22.99
C PRO A 18 16.09 3.37 -22.23
N ALA A 19 17.19 3.62 -21.54
CA ALA A 19 17.89 2.58 -20.76
C ALA A 19 17.18 2.20 -19.43
N THR A 20 16.17 2.92 -18.99
CA THR A 20 15.38 2.62 -17.79
C THR A 20 14.07 1.92 -18.10
N ALA A 21 13.58 1.97 -19.35
CA ALA A 21 12.42 1.24 -19.83
C ALA A 21 12.60 -0.30 -19.76
N ASP A 22 13.84 -0.79 -19.88
CA ASP A 22 14.15 -2.23 -19.78
C ASP A 22 14.03 -2.79 -18.34
N ILE A 23 14.07 -1.94 -17.32
CA ILE A 23 14.04 -2.36 -15.90
C ILE A 23 12.72 -1.97 -15.25
N VAL A 24 12.29 -0.71 -15.40
CA VAL A 24 11.01 -0.21 -14.87
C VAL A 24 9.94 -0.41 -15.93
N SER A 25 8.97 -1.27 -15.64
CA SER A 25 7.88 -1.57 -16.58
C SER A 25 6.69 -0.62 -16.44
N GLU A 26 6.43 -0.14 -15.21
CA GLU A 26 5.24 0.65 -14.93
C GLU A 26 5.41 1.49 -13.66
N VAL A 27 4.75 2.64 -13.60
CA VAL A 27 4.57 3.42 -12.37
C VAL A 27 3.08 3.65 -12.14
N ARG A 28 2.69 3.62 -10.86
CA ARG A 28 1.32 3.86 -10.42
C ARG A 28 1.27 4.92 -9.35
N PHE A 29 0.23 5.74 -9.40
CA PHE A 29 -0.01 6.75 -8.38
C PHE A 29 -1.50 6.96 -8.18
N GLY A 30 -1.95 7.11 -6.93
CA GLY A 30 -3.34 7.29 -6.62
C GLY A 30 -3.64 7.73 -5.20
N VAL A 31 -4.93 7.74 -4.90
CA VAL A 31 -5.47 8.09 -3.60
C VAL A 31 -6.22 6.88 -3.04
N MET A 32 -5.93 6.58 -1.78
CA MET A 32 -6.60 5.53 -1.02
C MET A 32 -7.47 6.15 0.07
N GLN A 33 -8.65 5.59 0.28
CA GLN A 33 -9.43 5.78 1.50
C GLN A 33 -8.93 4.79 2.53
N GLU A 34 -8.51 5.30 3.67
CA GLU A 34 -7.93 4.50 4.75
C GLU A 34 -9.00 3.83 5.60
N ASN A 35 -8.67 2.66 6.06
CA ASN A 35 -9.34 1.87 7.09
C ASN A 35 -10.86 1.72 6.88
N ILE A 36 -11.23 1.16 5.73
CA ILE A 36 -12.63 0.81 5.42
C ILE A 36 -13.01 -0.53 6.08
N CYS A 37 -14.32 -0.79 6.19
CA CYS A 37 -14.83 -2.07 6.69
C CYS A 37 -14.91 -3.12 5.57
N VAL A 38 -13.95 -4.03 5.49
CA VAL A 38 -14.00 -5.23 4.61
C VAL A 38 -13.65 -6.49 5.37
N LEU A 39 -12.40 -6.68 5.78
CA LEU A 39 -11.96 -7.86 6.54
C LEU A 39 -11.86 -7.55 8.04
N ASP A 40 -11.49 -6.35 8.41
CA ASP A 40 -11.27 -5.93 9.80
C ASP A 40 -12.25 -4.80 10.20
N CYS A 41 -13.54 -5.11 10.19
CA CYS A 41 -14.61 -4.14 10.43
C CYS A 41 -14.63 -3.55 11.85
N ASP A 42 -14.06 -4.22 12.83
CA ASP A 42 -13.96 -3.72 14.20
C ASP A 42 -13.07 -2.47 14.31
N ASN A 43 -12.24 -2.23 13.30
CA ASN A 43 -11.31 -1.11 13.23
C ASN A 43 -11.76 0.03 12.30
N ALA A 44 -12.84 -0.15 11.54
CA ALA A 44 -13.26 0.76 10.46
C ALA A 44 -13.53 2.22 10.87
N ASN A 45 -13.66 2.50 12.15
CA ASN A 45 -13.86 3.87 12.65
C ASN A 45 -12.58 4.50 13.19
N LYS A 46 -11.47 3.76 13.19
CA LYS A 46 -10.17 4.21 13.66
C LYS A 46 -9.36 4.74 12.48
N GLU A 47 -8.54 5.73 12.74
CA GLU A 47 -7.66 6.32 11.72
C GLU A 47 -8.37 6.59 10.36
N PRO A 48 -9.57 7.23 10.36
CA PRO A 48 -10.23 7.54 9.10
C PRO A 48 -9.43 8.60 8.35
N GLY A 49 -9.24 8.41 7.06
CA GLY A 49 -8.46 9.37 6.30
C GLY A 49 -8.24 8.96 4.85
N GLN A 50 -7.31 9.64 4.23
CA GLN A 50 -6.86 9.40 2.89
C GLN A 50 -5.33 9.35 2.85
N SER A 51 -4.79 8.51 1.98
CA SER A 51 -3.36 8.47 1.71
C SER A 51 -3.05 8.64 0.23
N LEU A 52 -1.83 9.11 -0.04
CA LEU A 52 -1.24 9.08 -1.37
C LEU A 52 -0.43 7.80 -1.49
N ASN A 53 -0.76 7.00 -2.50
CA ASN A 53 -0.10 5.74 -2.79
C ASN A 53 0.70 5.85 -4.08
N GLY A 54 1.95 5.40 -4.05
CA GLY A 54 2.83 5.31 -5.21
C GLY A 54 3.49 3.94 -5.29
N GLU A 55 3.61 3.41 -6.50
CA GLU A 55 4.21 2.09 -6.76
C GLU A 55 5.03 2.13 -8.05
N ILE A 56 6.18 1.47 -8.05
CA ILE A 56 7.04 1.26 -9.21
C ILE A 56 7.13 -0.25 -9.43
N LEU A 57 6.71 -0.71 -10.60
CA LEU A 57 6.81 -2.09 -11.02
C LEU A 57 8.01 -2.28 -11.95
N PHE A 58 8.73 -3.35 -11.73
CA PHE A 58 9.87 -3.73 -12.54
C PHE A 58 9.49 -4.83 -13.54
N ALA A 59 10.26 -4.96 -14.61
CA ALA A 59 10.09 -6.09 -15.51
C ALA A 59 10.25 -7.41 -14.76
N SER A 60 9.41 -8.40 -15.08
CA SER A 60 9.51 -9.72 -14.46
C SER A 60 10.79 -10.42 -14.93
N PRO A 61 11.68 -10.84 -14.02
CA PRO A 61 12.84 -11.63 -14.39
C PRO A 61 12.42 -13.08 -14.73
N ASP A 62 13.08 -13.72 -15.71
CA ASP A 62 12.78 -15.06 -16.22
C ASP A 62 12.65 -16.13 -15.12
N VAL A 63 13.39 -15.98 -14.03
CA VAL A 63 13.32 -16.90 -12.89
C VAL A 63 11.93 -16.95 -12.23
N LEU A 64 11.12 -15.92 -12.40
CA LEU A 64 9.75 -15.85 -11.87
C LEU A 64 8.69 -16.44 -12.79
N ASP A 65 9.06 -16.91 -13.98
CA ASP A 65 8.12 -17.57 -14.91
C ASP A 65 7.46 -18.81 -14.30
N ILE A 66 8.17 -19.49 -13.41
CA ILE A 66 7.66 -20.66 -12.68
C ILE A 66 6.43 -20.33 -11.80
N ILE A 67 6.24 -19.07 -11.44
CA ILE A 67 5.13 -18.58 -10.66
C ILE A 67 4.29 -17.53 -11.40
N TRP A 68 4.14 -17.70 -12.72
CA TRP A 68 3.34 -16.85 -13.63
C TRP A 68 3.89 -15.43 -13.81
N SER A 69 5.21 -15.27 -13.84
CA SER A 69 5.92 -14.03 -14.20
C SER A 69 5.42 -12.77 -13.46
N PRO A 70 5.34 -12.77 -12.12
CA PRO A 70 4.97 -11.57 -11.40
C PRO A 70 6.02 -10.49 -11.57
N LYS A 71 5.58 -9.23 -11.65
CA LYS A 71 6.43 -8.06 -11.64
C LYS A 71 6.84 -7.75 -10.20
N PRO A 72 8.13 -7.71 -9.84
CA PRO A 72 8.58 -7.15 -8.57
C PRO A 72 8.16 -5.68 -8.48
N TYR A 73 7.82 -5.20 -7.27
CA TYR A 73 7.50 -3.80 -7.06
C TYR A 73 8.12 -3.25 -5.78
N VAL A 74 8.24 -1.92 -5.73
CA VAL A 74 8.44 -1.13 -4.52
C VAL A 74 7.32 -0.10 -4.42
N MET A 75 6.90 0.19 -3.18
CA MET A 75 5.78 1.09 -2.97
C MET A 75 5.93 1.95 -1.71
N GLY A 76 5.16 3.03 -1.65
CA GLY A 76 4.96 3.85 -0.48
C GLY A 76 3.54 4.40 -0.43
N SER A 77 3.02 4.51 0.78
CA SER A 77 1.72 5.12 1.08
C SER A 77 1.88 6.09 2.24
N GLY A 78 1.55 7.36 2.01
CA GLY A 78 1.66 8.42 3.01
C GLY A 78 0.28 8.94 3.39
N SER A 79 -0.09 8.82 4.67
CA SER A 79 -1.35 9.36 5.18
C SER A 79 -1.38 10.88 5.13
N LEU A 80 -2.49 11.46 4.68
CA LEU A 80 -2.69 12.91 4.63
C LEU A 80 -3.17 13.49 5.97
N GLN A 81 -3.68 12.65 6.86
CA GLN A 81 -4.17 13.03 8.19
C GLN A 81 -3.18 12.73 9.30
N GLY A 82 -2.02 12.13 9.00
CA GLY A 82 -1.02 11.74 9.98
C GLY A 82 -1.33 10.40 10.66
N ASN A 83 -2.19 9.58 10.04
CA ASN A 83 -2.41 8.19 10.38
C ASN A 83 -1.22 7.31 9.93
N THR A 84 -1.41 6.01 9.94
CA THR A 84 -0.37 5.05 9.56
C THR A 84 0.09 5.24 8.10
N SER A 85 1.38 5.52 7.93
CA SER A 85 2.09 5.51 6.65
C SER A 85 3.00 4.29 6.56
N PHE A 86 3.23 3.78 5.36
CA PHE A 86 4.02 2.57 5.16
C PHE A 86 4.72 2.55 3.81
N GLY A 87 5.76 1.71 3.73
CA GLY A 87 6.47 1.46 2.48
C GLY A 87 7.06 0.06 2.46
N GLY A 88 7.26 -0.47 1.26
CA GLY A 88 7.75 -1.82 1.13
C GLY A 88 7.91 -2.30 -0.30
N PHE A 89 7.90 -3.61 -0.46
CA PHE A 89 8.13 -4.29 -1.73
C PHE A 89 7.34 -5.59 -1.80
N GLY A 90 7.22 -6.13 -3.00
CA GLY A 90 6.51 -7.39 -3.20
C GLY A 90 6.48 -7.87 -4.64
N LEU A 91 5.51 -8.73 -4.93
CA LEU A 91 5.27 -9.32 -6.23
C LEU A 91 3.82 -9.04 -6.66
N HIS A 92 3.66 -8.64 -7.89
CA HIS A 92 2.41 -8.21 -8.50
C HIS A 92 2.13 -9.05 -9.75
N TRP A 93 0.97 -9.67 -9.82
CA TRP A 93 0.51 -10.44 -10.98
C TRP A 93 -0.54 -9.66 -11.74
N SER A 94 -0.63 -9.91 -13.05
CA SER A 94 -1.64 -9.34 -13.93
C SER A 94 -2.27 -10.46 -14.77
N PHE A 95 -3.55 -10.73 -14.55
CA PHE A 95 -4.32 -11.76 -15.23
C PHE A 95 -5.41 -11.13 -16.11
N PRO A 96 -5.34 -11.27 -17.45
CA PRO A 96 -6.36 -10.73 -18.33
C PRO A 96 -7.70 -11.46 -18.10
N ILE A 97 -8.76 -10.71 -17.83
CA ILE A 97 -10.12 -11.23 -17.61
C ILE A 97 -11.10 -10.83 -18.70
N ALA A 98 -10.84 -9.72 -19.40
CA ALA A 98 -11.57 -9.29 -20.58
C ALA A 98 -10.70 -8.38 -21.44
N LYS A 99 -11.22 -7.91 -22.60
CA LYS A 99 -10.50 -6.94 -23.43
C LYS A 99 -10.19 -5.67 -22.61
N ARG A 100 -8.91 -5.33 -22.42
CA ARG A 100 -8.40 -4.19 -21.64
C ARG A 100 -8.71 -4.25 -20.13
N TRP A 101 -9.18 -5.37 -19.60
CA TRP A 101 -9.41 -5.55 -18.19
C TRP A 101 -8.55 -6.65 -17.62
N GLN A 102 -7.93 -6.38 -16.49
CA GLN A 102 -7.02 -7.29 -15.79
C GLN A 102 -7.41 -7.37 -14.33
N PHE A 103 -7.34 -8.58 -13.78
CA PHE A 103 -7.37 -8.82 -12.35
C PHE A 103 -5.94 -8.86 -11.84
N GLU A 104 -5.62 -8.05 -10.84
CA GLU A 104 -4.26 -7.83 -10.40
C GLU A 104 -4.09 -8.07 -8.89
N PRO A 105 -3.84 -9.32 -8.48
CA PRO A 105 -3.45 -9.61 -7.11
C PRO A 105 -1.98 -9.28 -6.87
N SER A 106 -1.65 -8.85 -5.65
CA SER A 106 -0.27 -8.75 -5.20
C SER A 106 -0.07 -9.22 -3.78
N VAL A 107 1.14 -9.61 -3.45
CA VAL A 107 1.59 -9.87 -2.09
C VAL A 107 2.89 -9.14 -1.82
N GLY A 108 3.09 -8.66 -0.61
CA GLY A 108 4.28 -7.92 -0.27
C GLY A 108 4.53 -7.86 1.23
N TYR A 109 5.61 -7.18 1.54
CA TYR A 109 6.09 -6.89 2.88
C TYR A 109 6.27 -5.38 3.01
N VAL A 110 5.77 -4.81 4.10
CA VAL A 110 5.88 -3.38 4.38
C VAL A 110 6.33 -3.13 5.80
N ILE A 111 6.97 -1.98 6.00
CA ILE A 111 7.27 -1.39 7.30
C ILE A 111 6.43 -0.13 7.42
N HIS A 112 5.87 0.12 8.60
CA HIS A 112 4.97 1.26 8.85
C HIS A 112 5.41 2.08 10.07
N ASP A 113 4.86 3.29 10.21
CA ASP A 113 5.10 4.19 11.32
C ASP A 113 3.95 4.24 12.35
N GLY A 114 2.85 3.53 12.10
CA GLY A 114 1.68 3.45 12.99
C GLY A 114 1.94 2.79 14.34
N GLU A 115 0.93 2.79 15.18
CA GLU A 115 1.02 2.33 16.57
C GLU A 115 1.05 0.80 16.67
N LEU A 116 1.89 0.28 17.54
CA LEU A 116 2.01 -1.17 17.79
C LEU A 116 1.12 -1.61 18.95
N GLU A 117 1.17 -0.86 20.03
CA GLU A 117 0.50 -1.16 21.31
C GLU A 117 0.02 0.15 21.95
N SER A 118 -0.93 0.06 22.88
CA SER A 118 -1.29 1.21 23.69
C SER A 118 -0.12 1.61 24.60
N PRO A 119 0.25 2.90 24.67
CA PRO A 119 1.28 3.39 25.59
C PRO A 119 0.84 3.40 27.07
N TYR A 120 -0.41 3.03 27.34
CA TYR A 120 -0.99 3.02 28.68
C TYR A 120 -1.08 1.61 29.25
N PRO A 121 -0.93 1.43 30.58
CA PRO A 121 -1.12 0.13 31.22
C PRO A 121 -2.53 -0.43 31.01
N GLN A 122 -2.64 -1.75 31.02
CA GLN A 122 -3.95 -2.42 30.92
C GLN A 122 -4.90 -1.97 32.05
N GLY A 123 -6.11 -1.57 31.68
CA GLY A 123 -7.14 -1.07 32.60
C GLY A 123 -7.05 0.42 32.89
N ASP A 124 -6.13 1.16 32.27
CA ASP A 124 -6.11 2.62 32.31
C ASP A 124 -7.17 3.17 31.33
N PRO A 125 -8.12 4.01 31.77
CA PRO A 125 -9.15 4.58 30.87
C PRO A 125 -8.58 5.38 29.68
N ARG A 126 -7.37 5.91 29.80
CA ARG A 126 -6.68 6.57 28.69
C ARG A 126 -6.26 5.58 27.61
N GLY A 127 -5.95 4.33 27.99
CA GLY A 127 -5.65 3.25 27.06
C GLY A 127 -6.86 2.83 26.24
N ASP A 128 -8.05 2.83 26.85
CA ASP A 128 -9.30 2.54 26.15
C ASP A 128 -9.57 3.64 25.11
N ALA A 129 -9.51 4.93 25.50
CA ALA A 129 -9.69 6.05 24.59
C ALA A 129 -8.66 6.03 23.45
N PHE A 130 -7.38 5.75 23.74
CA PHE A 130 -6.32 5.63 22.73
C PHE A 130 -6.63 4.51 21.72
N THR A 131 -7.11 3.37 22.21
CA THR A 131 -7.46 2.21 21.39
C THR A 131 -8.69 2.44 20.52
N GLU A 132 -9.60 3.34 20.91
CA GLU A 132 -10.75 3.73 20.08
C GLU A 132 -10.35 4.59 18.88
N GLU A 133 -9.25 5.35 18.98
CA GLU A 133 -8.81 6.28 17.95
C GLU A 133 -7.71 5.69 17.03
N HIS A 134 -6.89 4.76 17.55
CA HIS A 134 -5.72 4.23 16.85
C HIS A 134 -5.87 2.74 16.53
N VAL A 135 -5.37 2.36 15.35
CA VAL A 135 -5.19 0.95 14.98
C VAL A 135 -3.90 0.44 15.59
N LEU A 136 -3.99 -0.64 16.38
CA LEU A 136 -2.83 -1.24 17.04
C LEU A 136 -2.37 -2.47 16.26
N LEU A 137 -1.33 -2.27 15.46
CA LEU A 137 -0.88 -3.23 14.46
C LEU A 137 -0.03 -4.40 15.03
N GLY A 138 0.47 -4.26 16.25
CA GLY A 138 1.16 -5.35 17.00
C GLY A 138 2.55 -5.73 16.50
N SER A 139 2.91 -5.34 15.29
CA SER A 139 4.24 -5.55 14.69
C SER A 139 4.61 -4.36 13.83
N ARG A 140 5.89 -4.02 13.75
CA ARG A 140 6.41 -3.00 12.82
C ARG A 140 6.39 -3.47 11.38
N ASP A 141 6.36 -4.76 11.19
CA ASP A 141 6.41 -5.45 9.91
C ASP A 141 5.04 -6.06 9.60
N LEU A 142 4.52 -5.82 8.40
CA LEU A 142 3.23 -6.36 7.97
C LEU A 142 3.36 -7.02 6.60
N PHE A 143 2.53 -8.03 6.38
CA PHE A 143 2.19 -8.48 5.04
C PHE A 143 1.22 -7.50 4.40
N ARG A 144 1.41 -7.27 3.12
CA ARG A 144 0.51 -6.53 2.25
C ARG A 144 -0.12 -7.48 1.25
N THR A 145 -1.44 -7.49 1.15
CA THR A 145 -2.17 -8.20 0.11
C THR A 145 -3.07 -7.22 -0.62
N THR A 146 -3.04 -7.21 -1.95
CA THR A 146 -3.91 -6.35 -2.74
C THR A 146 -4.71 -7.12 -3.77
N PHE A 147 -5.85 -6.58 -4.15
CA PHE A 147 -6.66 -7.01 -5.28
C PHE A 147 -7.03 -5.80 -6.10
N GLY A 148 -6.52 -5.76 -7.33
CA GLY A 148 -6.75 -4.69 -8.30
C GLY A 148 -7.70 -5.14 -9.42
N LEU A 149 -8.53 -4.22 -9.85
CA LEU A 149 -9.24 -4.29 -11.13
C LEU A 149 -8.71 -3.18 -12.02
N HIS A 150 -7.85 -3.54 -12.96
CA HIS A 150 -7.16 -2.62 -13.85
C HIS A 150 -7.84 -2.55 -15.20
N HIS A 151 -7.88 -1.35 -15.79
CA HIS A 151 -8.38 -1.09 -17.14
C HIS A 151 -7.39 -0.28 -17.95
N ASP A 152 -6.91 -0.85 -19.07
CA ASP A 152 -6.06 -0.14 -20.02
C ASP A 152 -6.88 0.88 -20.81
N ILE A 153 -6.61 2.17 -20.63
CA ILE A 153 -7.19 3.25 -21.44
C ILE A 153 -6.60 3.20 -22.85
N ASN A 154 -5.27 3.05 -22.93
CA ASN A 154 -4.51 2.84 -24.14
C ASN A 154 -3.25 1.99 -23.85
N GLU A 155 -2.25 1.97 -24.73
CA GLU A 155 -1.01 1.17 -24.57
C GLU A 155 -0.12 1.69 -23.43
N THR A 156 -0.26 2.95 -23.04
CA THR A 156 0.61 3.63 -22.08
C THR A 156 -0.10 3.92 -20.75
N TRP A 157 -1.40 4.22 -20.76
CA TRP A 157 -2.14 4.67 -19.60
C TRP A 157 -3.24 3.69 -19.20
N GLY A 158 -3.36 3.48 -17.91
CA GLY A 158 -4.45 2.71 -17.29
C GLY A 158 -5.00 3.36 -16.04
N VAL A 159 -6.09 2.79 -15.55
CA VAL A 159 -6.70 3.10 -14.25
C VAL A 159 -6.96 1.81 -13.50
N GLU A 160 -6.87 1.85 -12.19
CA GLU A 160 -7.06 0.70 -11.33
C GLU A 160 -7.93 1.09 -10.12
N LEU A 161 -8.90 0.24 -9.82
CA LEU A 161 -9.55 0.19 -8.53
C LEU A 161 -8.86 -0.88 -7.69
N MET A 162 -8.26 -0.49 -6.56
CA MET A 162 -7.46 -1.38 -5.72
C MET A 162 -8.05 -1.45 -4.30
N TYR A 163 -8.16 -2.66 -3.79
CA TYR A 163 -8.31 -2.97 -2.38
C TYR A 163 -6.96 -3.45 -1.81
N GLU A 164 -6.65 -3.05 -0.59
CA GLU A 164 -5.40 -3.37 0.10
C GLU A 164 -5.69 -3.78 1.54
N HIS A 165 -5.10 -4.88 1.96
CA HIS A 165 -5.12 -5.37 3.34
C HIS A 165 -3.71 -5.47 3.89
N LEU A 166 -3.51 -4.95 5.10
CA LEU A 166 -2.25 -5.00 5.85
C LEU A 166 -2.46 -5.72 7.17
N SER A 167 -1.64 -6.73 7.47
CA SER A 167 -1.64 -7.39 8.77
C SER A 167 -0.35 -8.17 9.00
N HIS A 168 0.02 -8.44 10.25
CA HIS A 168 1.20 -9.26 10.53
C HIS A 168 0.92 -10.78 10.46
N GLY A 169 -0.34 -11.19 10.24
CA GLY A 169 -0.74 -12.58 9.99
C GLY A 169 -0.41 -13.57 11.10
N GLN A 170 -0.12 -13.12 12.33
CA GLN A 170 0.42 -13.94 13.45
C GLN A 170 1.72 -14.68 13.08
N ILE A 171 2.45 -14.20 12.06
CA ILE A 171 3.75 -14.74 11.61
C ILE A 171 4.85 -13.75 11.88
N LEU A 172 4.65 -12.46 11.51
CA LEU A 172 5.63 -11.39 11.72
C LEU A 172 5.54 -10.78 13.13
N GLY A 173 4.51 -11.12 13.90
CA GLY A 173 4.30 -10.67 15.27
C GLY A 173 3.40 -11.62 16.03
N ASN A 174 3.31 -11.43 17.35
CA ASN A 174 2.44 -12.18 18.24
C ASN A 174 1.52 -11.22 19.00
N GLY A 175 0.29 -11.66 19.29
CA GLY A 175 -0.66 -10.89 20.08
C GLY A 175 -1.65 -10.11 19.22
N ARG A 176 -1.84 -8.81 19.53
CA ARG A 176 -2.83 -7.99 18.83
C ARG A 176 -2.45 -7.83 17.36
N ASN A 177 -3.37 -8.07 16.48
CA ASN A 177 -3.24 -7.94 15.04
C ASN A 177 -4.51 -7.25 14.51
N GLN A 178 -4.56 -5.96 14.69
CA GLN A 178 -5.58 -5.16 14.02
C GLN A 178 -5.05 -4.85 12.61
N GLY A 179 -5.79 -5.29 11.60
CA GLY A 179 -5.44 -5.02 10.19
C GLY A 179 -5.87 -3.64 9.75
N LEU A 180 -5.34 -3.20 8.62
CA LEU A 180 -5.78 -2.02 7.89
C LEU A 180 -6.34 -2.46 6.55
N ASP A 181 -7.57 -2.03 6.25
CA ASP A 181 -8.22 -2.23 4.97
C ASP A 181 -8.36 -0.90 4.23
N ASN A 182 -7.76 -0.77 3.07
CA ASN A 182 -7.80 0.44 2.27
C ASN A 182 -8.41 0.16 0.89
N ILE A 183 -9.12 1.14 0.32
CA ILE A 183 -9.60 1.09 -1.06
C ILE A 183 -9.26 2.40 -1.77
N GLY A 184 -8.91 2.33 -3.05
CA GLY A 184 -8.60 3.55 -3.78
C GLY A 184 -8.54 3.37 -5.28
N VAL A 185 -8.27 4.48 -5.95
CA VAL A 185 -8.11 4.54 -7.39
C VAL A 185 -6.71 5.03 -7.71
N ARG A 186 -6.04 4.33 -8.65
CA ARG A 186 -4.71 4.68 -9.14
C ARG A 186 -4.74 4.88 -10.64
N VAL A 187 -3.86 5.73 -11.13
CA VAL A 187 -3.50 5.86 -12.55
C VAL A 187 -2.17 5.15 -12.74
N SER A 188 -2.04 4.43 -13.83
CA SER A 188 -0.80 3.76 -14.23
C SER A 188 -0.22 4.37 -15.51
N TYR A 189 1.09 4.34 -15.60
CA TYR A 189 1.86 4.66 -16.79
C TYR A 189 2.83 3.53 -17.08
N SER A 190 2.65 2.85 -18.21
CA SER A 190 3.52 1.77 -18.70
C SER A 190 4.61 2.32 -19.62
N PHE A 191 5.84 1.88 -19.40
CA PHE A 191 6.98 2.18 -20.26
C PHE A 191 7.04 1.12 -21.37
N GLU A 192 7.28 1.58 -22.59
CA GLU A 192 7.51 0.74 -23.77
C GLU A 192 8.97 0.27 -23.84
#